data_0514cca32da9389ceccbadb5976fc4a3
#
_entry.id   0514cca32da9389ceccbadb5976fc4a3
#
_cell.length_a   1.000
_cell.length_b   1.000
_cell.length_c   1.000
_cell.angle_alpha   90.00
_cell.angle_beta   90.00
_cell.angle_gamma   90.00
#
_symmetry.space_group_name_H-M   'P 1'
#
loop_
_entity.id
_entity.type
_entity.pdbx_description
1 polymer ?
#
loop_
_entity_poly.entity_id
_entity_poly.type
_entity_poly.pdbx_seq_one_letter_code
_entity_poly.pdbx_strand_id
1 'polypeptide(L)'
;MEDKNRFSILLEHLLEVAEVKNYTLAKRLQYDVSYISKWVSGRMLPAKKTEKRVMEGISACVVDEATDDGRDLLLREYSVSIPSDLKAAIYDNLIAEYDYLQEELDSGEARIGPYTDFWAELNMLQYLTKMAHPVLRRVSQLD
;
A
#
# COMPACT_ATOMS: atom_id res chain seq x y z
N MET A 1 8.98 9.28 16.23
CA MET A 1 7.82 8.48 15.82
C MET A 1 7.50 8.72 14.35
N GLU A 2 7.29 7.68 13.65
CA GLU A 2 7.00 7.82 12.23
C GLU A 2 5.54 8.16 11.99
N ASP A 3 5.31 8.87 10.90
CA ASP A 3 3.97 9.30 10.54
C ASP A 3 3.29 8.29 9.62
N LYS A 4 3.49 7.01 9.90
CA LYS A 4 2.92 5.94 9.08
C LYS A 4 1.41 6.03 9.01
N ASN A 5 0.88 5.73 7.84
CA ASN A 5 -0.56 5.69 7.61
C ASN A 5 -0.88 4.45 6.77
N ARG A 6 -2.14 4.24 6.49
CA ARG A 6 -2.56 3.03 5.79
C ARG A 6 -1.94 2.92 4.40
N PHE A 7 -1.85 4.03 3.69
CA PHE A 7 -1.24 4.02 2.37
C PHE A 7 0.27 3.74 2.45
N SER A 8 0.96 4.41 3.37
CA SER A 8 2.41 4.21 3.49
C SER A 8 2.77 2.80 3.89
N ILE A 9 1.96 2.19 4.75
CA ILE A 9 2.18 0.81 5.17
C ILE A 9 1.96 -0.16 4.02
N LEU A 10 0.91 0.06 3.24
CA LEU A 10 0.67 -0.77 2.06
C LEU A 10 1.80 -0.64 1.05
N LEU A 11 2.21 0.59 0.77
CA LEU A 11 3.29 0.83 -0.19
C LEU A 11 4.58 0.14 0.26
N GLU A 12 4.96 0.32 1.51
CA GLU A 12 6.15 -0.31 2.04
C GLU A 12 6.06 -1.83 1.94
N HIS A 13 4.92 -2.39 2.29
CA HIS A 13 4.70 -3.83 2.21
C HIS A 13 4.85 -4.35 0.79
N LEU A 14 4.23 -3.68 -0.17
CA LEU A 14 4.30 -4.10 -1.56
C LEU A 14 5.74 -4.08 -2.08
N LEU A 15 6.46 -3.03 -1.77
CA LEU A 15 7.85 -2.92 -2.21
C LEU A 15 8.73 -3.99 -1.57
N GLU A 16 8.50 -4.28 -0.29
CA GLU A 16 9.29 -5.30 0.40
C GLU A 16 9.02 -6.70 -0.14
N VAL A 17 7.75 -7.06 -0.29
CA VAL A 17 7.41 -8.40 -0.79
C VAL A 17 7.89 -8.59 -2.22
N ALA A 18 7.72 -7.57 -3.06
CA ALA A 18 8.18 -7.63 -4.44
C ALA A 18 9.69 -7.52 -4.57
N GLU A 19 10.36 -7.09 -3.51
CA GLU A 19 11.80 -6.81 -3.51
C GLU A 19 12.17 -5.72 -4.51
N VAL A 20 11.34 -4.68 -4.56
CA VAL A 20 11.53 -3.52 -5.43
C VAL A 20 12.02 -2.37 -4.57
N LYS A 21 13.11 -1.75 -4.99
CA LYS A 21 13.70 -0.63 -4.25
C LYS A 21 13.01 0.68 -4.56
N ASN A 22 13.06 1.59 -3.61
CA ASN A 22 12.46 2.91 -3.77
C ASN A 22 12.92 3.59 -5.05
N TYR A 23 14.21 3.50 -5.34
CA TYR A 23 14.74 4.19 -6.51
C TYR A 23 14.24 3.58 -7.82
N THR A 24 13.96 2.27 -7.83
CA THR A 24 13.39 1.62 -9.01
C THR A 24 11.99 2.18 -9.30
N LEU A 25 11.19 2.30 -8.25
CA LEU A 25 9.85 2.88 -8.39
C LEU A 25 9.94 4.35 -8.81
N ALA A 26 10.84 5.11 -8.20
CA ALA A 26 11.01 6.52 -8.53
C ALA A 26 11.35 6.70 -10.00
N LYS A 27 12.26 5.89 -10.49
CA LYS A 27 12.66 5.96 -11.89
C LYS A 27 11.49 5.62 -12.80
N ARG A 28 10.71 4.60 -12.45
CA ARG A 28 9.57 4.18 -13.25
C ARG A 28 8.50 5.27 -13.31
N LEU A 29 8.28 5.98 -12.21
CA LEU A 29 7.29 7.04 -12.13
C LEU A 29 7.83 8.39 -12.59
N GLN A 30 9.13 8.48 -12.81
CA GLN A 30 9.81 9.72 -13.17
C GLN A 30 9.72 10.76 -12.05
N TYR A 31 9.91 10.30 -10.85
CA TYR A 31 9.96 11.14 -9.66
C TYR A 31 11.35 11.05 -9.05
N ASP A 32 11.70 12.06 -8.27
CA ASP A 32 12.89 11.96 -7.42
C ASP A 32 12.62 10.93 -6.33
N VAL A 33 13.65 10.17 -5.97
CA VAL A 33 13.49 9.11 -4.97
C VAL A 33 13.03 9.66 -3.62
N SER A 34 13.30 10.93 -3.35
CA SER A 34 12.85 11.54 -2.09
C SER A 34 11.33 11.55 -1.96
N TYR A 35 10.60 11.64 -3.06
CA TYR A 35 9.14 11.54 -3.01
C TYR A 35 8.69 10.16 -2.55
N ILE A 36 9.32 9.13 -3.12
CA ILE A 36 8.97 7.76 -2.76
C ILE A 36 9.28 7.52 -1.28
N SER A 37 10.43 7.98 -0.82
CA SER A 37 10.82 7.84 0.58
C SER A 37 9.82 8.52 1.51
N LYS A 38 9.32 9.68 1.13
CA LYS A 38 8.32 10.40 1.93
C LYS A 38 6.97 9.68 1.93
N TRP A 39 6.58 9.09 0.80
CA TRP A 39 5.35 8.30 0.75
C TRP A 39 5.46 7.07 1.64
N VAL A 40 6.60 6.37 1.58
CA VAL A 40 6.83 5.16 2.37
C VAL A 40 6.88 5.46 3.86
N SER A 41 7.45 6.59 4.24
CA SER A 41 7.54 6.97 5.65
C SER A 41 6.26 7.59 6.20
N GLY A 42 5.33 7.95 5.32
CA GLY A 42 4.08 8.59 5.74
C GLY A 42 4.16 10.09 5.90
N ARG A 43 5.31 10.69 5.57
CA ARG A 43 5.47 12.14 5.68
C ARG A 43 4.67 12.91 4.65
N MET A 44 4.35 12.26 3.53
CA MET A 44 3.66 12.92 2.44
C MET A 44 2.82 11.90 1.68
N LEU A 45 1.70 12.34 1.16
CA LEU A 45 0.88 11.51 0.27
C LEU A 45 1.07 11.99 -1.16
N PRO A 46 0.88 11.11 -2.15
CA PRO A 46 0.83 11.56 -3.54
C PRO A 46 -0.25 12.64 -3.73
N ALA A 47 0.00 13.56 -4.66
CA ALA A 47 -0.96 14.62 -4.93
C ALA A 47 -2.26 14.05 -5.50
N LYS A 48 -3.37 14.62 -5.07
CA LYS A 48 -4.69 14.11 -5.48
C LYS A 48 -4.89 14.14 -6.98
N LYS A 49 -4.42 15.16 -7.65
CA LYS A 49 -4.63 15.28 -9.10
C LYS A 49 -3.86 14.25 -9.90
N THR A 50 -2.83 13.62 -9.31
CA THR A 50 -2.06 12.59 -10.00
C THR A 50 -2.34 11.20 -9.43
N GLU A 51 -3.35 11.08 -8.59
CA GLU A 51 -3.64 9.84 -7.88
C GLU A 51 -3.68 8.63 -8.80
N LYS A 52 -4.51 8.67 -9.82
CA LYS A 52 -4.68 7.50 -10.69
C LYS A 52 -3.39 7.11 -11.39
N ARG A 53 -2.69 8.09 -11.92
CA ARG A 53 -1.44 7.82 -12.62
C ARG A 53 -0.40 7.22 -11.69
N VAL A 54 -0.30 7.75 -10.48
CA VAL A 54 0.66 7.25 -9.52
C VAL A 54 0.32 5.83 -9.08
N MET A 55 -0.96 5.57 -8.77
CA MET A 55 -1.36 4.23 -8.31
C MET A 55 -1.23 3.19 -9.40
N GLU A 56 -1.53 3.56 -10.65
CA GLU A 56 -1.29 2.68 -11.79
C GLU A 56 0.20 2.37 -11.94
N GLY A 57 1.03 3.40 -11.83
CA GLY A 57 2.47 3.24 -11.93
C GLY A 57 3.04 2.35 -10.84
N ILE A 58 2.55 2.52 -9.61
CA ILE A 58 3.01 1.69 -8.49
C ILE A 58 2.62 0.23 -8.73
N SER A 59 1.36 -0.02 -9.07
CA SER A 59 0.90 -1.39 -9.27
C SER A 59 1.63 -2.07 -10.41
N ALA A 60 1.85 -1.37 -11.51
CA ALA A 60 2.58 -1.92 -12.63
C ALA A 60 4.03 -2.22 -12.28
N CYS A 61 4.68 -1.27 -11.60
CA CYS A 61 6.08 -1.44 -11.21
C CYS A 61 6.26 -2.62 -10.26
N VAL A 62 5.40 -2.71 -9.26
CA VAL A 62 5.48 -3.79 -8.27
C VAL A 62 5.37 -5.16 -8.94
N VAL A 63 4.42 -5.31 -9.87
CA VAL A 63 4.24 -6.60 -10.52
C VAL A 63 5.33 -6.88 -11.55
N ASP A 64 5.67 -5.88 -12.36
CA ASP A 64 6.65 -6.06 -13.43
C ASP A 64 8.06 -6.28 -12.92
N GLU A 65 8.43 -5.58 -11.85
CA GLU A 65 9.79 -5.62 -11.33
C GLU A 65 9.98 -6.61 -10.18
N ALA A 66 8.91 -7.27 -9.75
CA ALA A 66 9.01 -8.21 -8.63
C ALA A 66 9.92 -9.39 -8.97
N THR A 67 10.59 -9.89 -7.94
CA THR A 67 11.26 -11.19 -8.09
C THR A 67 10.18 -12.27 -8.28
N ASP A 68 10.59 -13.43 -8.81
CA ASP A 68 9.63 -14.52 -9.03
C ASP A 68 8.96 -14.92 -7.71
N ASP A 69 9.77 -15.06 -6.65
CA ASP A 69 9.23 -15.41 -5.34
C ASP A 69 8.28 -14.33 -4.82
N GLY A 70 8.67 -13.08 -4.97
CA GLY A 70 7.83 -11.96 -4.53
C GLY A 70 6.51 -11.89 -5.27
N ARG A 71 6.55 -12.12 -6.58
CA ARG A 71 5.31 -12.12 -7.38
C ARG A 71 4.39 -13.26 -6.96
N ASP A 72 4.97 -14.44 -6.71
CA ASP A 72 4.16 -15.58 -6.27
C ASP A 72 3.50 -15.30 -4.92
N LEU A 73 4.22 -14.67 -4.00
CA LEU A 73 3.66 -14.30 -2.71
C LEU A 73 2.50 -13.31 -2.88
N LEU A 74 2.67 -12.33 -3.76
CA LEU A 74 1.61 -11.34 -3.99
C LEU A 74 0.40 -11.97 -4.66
N LEU A 75 0.62 -12.86 -5.63
CA LEU A 75 -0.50 -13.56 -6.26
C LEU A 75 -1.33 -14.30 -5.22
N ARG A 76 -0.66 -14.98 -4.29
CA ARG A 76 -1.37 -15.68 -3.23
C ARG A 76 -2.05 -14.74 -2.26
N GLU A 77 -1.37 -13.66 -1.90
CA GLU A 77 -1.89 -12.70 -0.96
C GLU A 77 -3.18 -12.05 -1.47
N TYR A 78 -3.23 -11.75 -2.76
CA TYR A 78 -4.41 -11.13 -3.36
C TYR A 78 -5.38 -12.15 -3.93
N SER A 79 -5.07 -13.43 -3.84
CA SER A 79 -5.94 -14.52 -4.29
C SER A 79 -6.26 -14.43 -5.78
N VAL A 80 -5.25 -14.10 -6.58
CA VAL A 80 -5.38 -14.05 -8.04
C VAL A 80 -4.31 -14.93 -8.66
N SER A 81 -4.48 -15.27 -9.93
CA SER A 81 -3.63 -16.26 -10.59
C SER A 81 -2.72 -15.68 -11.66
N ILE A 82 -3.06 -14.54 -12.22
CA ILE A 82 -2.29 -13.98 -13.34
C ILE A 82 -1.87 -12.55 -13.04
N PRO A 83 -0.74 -12.10 -13.61
CA PRO A 83 -0.20 -10.78 -13.31
C PRO A 83 -1.13 -9.61 -13.61
N SER A 84 -1.93 -9.68 -14.66
CA SER A 84 -2.84 -8.58 -14.97
C SER A 84 -3.91 -8.40 -13.90
N ASP A 85 -4.41 -9.51 -13.35
CA ASP A 85 -5.37 -9.45 -12.24
C ASP A 85 -4.69 -8.94 -10.99
N LEU A 86 -3.42 -9.30 -10.78
CA LEU A 86 -2.66 -8.80 -9.63
C LEU A 86 -2.49 -7.29 -9.71
N LYS A 87 -2.16 -6.77 -10.89
CA LYS A 87 -2.03 -5.32 -11.07
C LYS A 87 -3.33 -4.60 -10.72
N ALA A 88 -4.45 -5.13 -11.19
CA ALA A 88 -5.75 -4.54 -10.91
C ALA A 88 -6.08 -4.59 -9.42
N ALA A 89 -5.80 -5.72 -8.77
CA ALA A 89 -6.06 -5.87 -7.34
C ALA A 89 -5.22 -4.92 -6.50
N ILE A 90 -3.95 -4.78 -6.84
CA ILE A 90 -3.06 -3.86 -6.14
C ILE A 90 -3.51 -2.42 -6.36
N TYR A 91 -3.86 -2.08 -7.60
CA TYR A 91 -4.37 -0.75 -7.91
C TYR A 91 -5.58 -0.42 -7.05
N ASP A 92 -6.55 -1.32 -7.01
CA ASP A 92 -7.78 -1.11 -6.23
C ASP A 92 -7.47 -0.93 -4.75
N ASN A 93 -6.53 -1.70 -4.23
CA ASN A 93 -6.14 -1.62 -2.84
C ASN A 93 -5.47 -0.28 -2.53
N LEU A 94 -4.56 0.15 -3.40
CA LEU A 94 -3.90 1.45 -3.23
C LEU A 94 -4.89 2.60 -3.26
N ILE A 95 -5.81 2.57 -4.21
CA ILE A 95 -6.85 3.61 -4.32
C ILE A 95 -7.72 3.63 -3.06
N ALA A 96 -8.12 2.46 -2.58
CA ALA A 96 -8.98 2.37 -1.40
C ALA A 96 -8.29 2.97 -0.17
N GLU A 97 -7.03 2.65 0.04
CA GLU A 97 -6.31 3.18 1.20
C GLU A 97 -6.06 4.68 1.08
N TYR A 98 -5.75 5.13 -0.12
CA TYR A 98 -5.54 6.56 -0.35
C TYR A 98 -6.83 7.35 -0.16
N ASP A 99 -7.92 6.88 -0.73
CA ASP A 99 -9.20 7.57 -0.63
C ASP A 99 -9.72 7.61 0.80
N TYR A 100 -9.50 6.54 1.56
CA TYR A 100 -9.84 6.52 2.98
C TYR A 100 -9.16 7.66 3.72
N LEU A 101 -7.87 7.85 3.45
CA LEU A 101 -7.11 8.91 4.11
C LEU A 101 -7.58 10.29 3.68
N GLN A 102 -7.94 10.46 2.40
CA GLN A 102 -8.45 11.73 1.92
C GLN A 102 -9.78 12.07 2.59
N GLU A 103 -10.65 11.09 2.76
CA GLU A 103 -11.92 11.29 3.44
C GLU A 103 -11.71 11.72 4.89
N GLU A 104 -10.76 11.09 5.58
CA GLU A 104 -10.44 11.47 6.95
C GLU A 104 -9.94 12.91 7.04
N LEU A 105 -9.07 13.29 6.12
CA LEU A 105 -8.53 14.64 6.10
C LEU A 105 -9.63 15.67 5.80
N ASP A 106 -10.52 15.34 4.88
CA ASP A 106 -11.59 16.24 4.49
C ASP A 106 -12.62 16.42 5.60
N SER A 107 -12.93 15.35 6.31
CA SER A 107 -13.93 15.40 7.37
C SER A 107 -13.43 16.17 8.59
N GLY A 108 -12.13 16.17 8.81
CA GLY A 108 -11.55 16.77 9.99
C GLY A 108 -11.71 15.94 11.26
N GLU A 109 -12.49 14.89 11.21
CA GLU A 109 -12.74 14.07 12.39
C GLU A 109 -11.54 13.20 12.75
N ALA A 110 -10.77 12.82 11.76
CA ALA A 110 -9.59 12.00 11.97
C ALA A 110 -8.56 12.68 12.87
N ARG A 111 -8.68 13.97 13.07
CA ARG A 111 -7.75 14.72 13.87
C ARG A 111 -8.19 14.92 15.29
N ILE A 112 -9.30 14.32 15.67
CA ILE A 112 -9.89 14.53 16.99
C ILE A 112 -9.50 13.41 17.93
N GLY A 113 -8.54 13.70 18.77
CA GLY A 113 -8.26 12.96 19.97
C GLY A 113 -7.77 11.54 19.85
N PRO A 114 -7.59 10.91 21.01
CA PRO A 114 -6.95 9.60 21.10
C PRO A 114 -7.75 8.47 20.49
N TYR A 115 -9.06 8.65 20.38
CA TYR A 115 -9.92 7.60 19.84
C TYR A 115 -9.58 7.32 18.37
N THR A 116 -9.38 8.38 17.60
CA THR A 116 -9.02 8.26 16.20
C THR A 116 -7.65 7.60 16.04
N ASP A 117 -6.71 7.98 16.89
CA ASP A 117 -5.38 7.39 16.86
C ASP A 117 -5.43 5.90 17.18
N PHE A 118 -6.27 5.51 18.12
CA PHE A 118 -6.44 4.11 18.48
C PHE A 118 -6.92 3.29 17.28
N TRP A 119 -7.92 3.80 16.58
CA TRP A 119 -8.48 3.08 15.42
C TRP A 119 -7.48 2.98 14.27
N ALA A 120 -6.72 4.04 14.04
CA ALA A 120 -5.69 4.01 13.01
C ALA A 120 -4.63 2.95 13.34
N GLU A 121 -4.19 2.91 14.58
CA GLU A 121 -3.19 1.95 15.02
C GLU A 121 -3.71 0.52 14.93
N LEU A 122 -4.94 0.29 15.33
CA LEU A 122 -5.55 -1.03 15.25
C LEU A 122 -5.64 -1.51 13.81
N ASN A 123 -6.05 -0.63 12.91
CA ASN A 123 -6.14 -0.96 11.50
C ASN A 123 -4.79 -1.32 10.92
N MET A 124 -3.74 -0.59 11.32
CA MET A 124 -2.38 -0.89 10.89
C MET A 124 -1.96 -2.28 11.33
N LEU A 125 -2.21 -2.62 12.59
CA LEU A 125 -1.83 -3.92 13.11
C LEU A 125 -2.56 -5.04 12.40
N GLN A 126 -3.85 -4.88 12.14
CA GLN A 126 -4.63 -5.88 11.43
C GLN A 126 -4.11 -6.06 10.00
N TYR A 127 -3.81 -4.95 9.35
CA TYR A 127 -3.31 -4.97 8.00
C TYR A 127 -1.98 -5.71 7.91
N LEU A 128 -1.04 -5.34 8.78
CA LEU A 128 0.26 -5.99 8.82
C LEU A 128 0.15 -7.49 9.12
N THR A 129 -0.74 -7.85 10.04
CA THR A 129 -0.93 -9.26 10.38
C THR A 129 -1.45 -10.06 9.19
N LYS A 130 -2.44 -9.53 8.50
CA LYS A 130 -3.00 -10.21 7.32
C LYS A 130 -1.99 -10.35 6.21
N MET A 131 -1.22 -9.30 5.99
CA MET A 131 -0.24 -9.31 4.89
C MET A 131 0.95 -10.20 5.19
N ALA A 132 1.41 -10.19 6.45
CA ALA A 132 2.60 -10.93 6.84
C ALA A 132 2.34 -12.42 7.05
N HIS A 133 1.09 -12.81 7.28
CA HIS A 133 0.75 -14.19 7.63
C HIS A 133 -0.37 -14.72 6.77
N PRO A 134 -0.07 -15.18 5.54
CA PRO A 134 -1.09 -15.68 4.63
C PRO A 134 -1.96 -16.80 5.21
N VAL A 135 -1.40 -17.62 6.10
CA VAL A 135 -2.17 -18.69 6.74
C VAL A 135 -3.29 -18.11 7.60
N LEU A 136 -2.98 -17.10 8.41
CA LEU A 136 -3.99 -16.43 9.24
C LEU A 136 -5.06 -15.77 8.40
N ARG A 137 -4.65 -15.17 7.30
CA ARG A 137 -5.58 -14.53 6.39
C ARG A 137 -6.54 -15.55 5.78
N ARG A 138 -6.02 -16.72 5.43
CA ARG A 138 -6.84 -17.80 4.87
C ARG A 138 -7.86 -18.30 5.88
N VAL A 139 -7.45 -18.45 7.14
CA VAL A 139 -8.36 -18.85 8.20
C VAL A 139 -9.48 -17.84 8.38
N SER A 140 -9.14 -16.55 8.36
CA SER A 140 -10.13 -15.48 8.45
C SER A 140 -11.16 -15.56 7.33
N GLN A 141 -10.75 -15.96 6.14
CA GLN A 141 -11.65 -16.06 5.00
C GLN A 141 -12.63 -17.23 5.12
N LEU A 142 -12.25 -18.24 5.87
CA LEU A 142 -13.12 -19.41 6.07
C LEU A 142 -14.24 -19.12 7.07
N ASP A 143 -14.04 -18.16 7.93
CA ASP A 143 -15.06 -17.76 8.90
C ASP A 143 -16.13 -16.90 8.25
#